data_d48a8dc4fddfc514d95c80adf6b46443
#
_entry.id   d48a8dc4fddfc514d95c80adf6b46443
#
_cell.length_a   1.000
_cell.length_b   1.000
_cell.length_c   1.000
_cell.angle_alpha   90.00
_cell.angle_beta   90.00
_cell.angle_gamma   90.00
#
_symmetry.space_group_name_H-M   'P 1'
#
loop_
_entity.id
_entity.type
_entity.pdbx_description
1 polymer ?
#
loop_
_entity_poly.entity_id
_entity_poly.type
_entity_poly.pdbx_seq_one_letter_code
_entity_poly.pdbx_strand_id
1 'polypeptide(L)'
;MAASAQIVIDGVSHLYRPPRGREVLALDQVSLEVANREFVALLGPSGCGKSTLLYLIGGFLPVETGAIKVDGKAVAGPGPDRGIVFQHFALFPWKTVRGNILYGLERQGMPKEEREKRTQEFIELVGLHGFEDSYPSQLSGGMKQRTAIARTLAFDPKILLMDEPFGALDAQTRGLMQGELLRIWQRTPKTVIFVTHDVQEAVYLADRVAVMSARPGRIKTIVDTKFRKDGDNIFKEKAFIEKVDEIWHLVREEAIKAQQVKRG
;
A
#
# COMPACT_ATOMS: atom_id res chain seq x y z
N MET A 1 6.76 26.40 -5.81
CA MET A 1 7.08 25.44 -6.89
C MET A 1 6.24 24.21 -6.64
N ALA A 2 5.44 23.73 -7.60
CA ALA A 2 4.74 22.48 -7.47
C ALA A 2 5.77 21.36 -7.30
N ALA A 3 5.60 20.50 -6.28
CA ALA A 3 6.48 19.35 -6.10
C ALA A 3 6.38 18.48 -7.35
N SER A 4 7.51 18.12 -7.95
CA SER A 4 7.50 17.22 -9.11
C SER A 4 6.91 15.88 -8.72
N ALA A 5 5.99 15.35 -9.53
CA ALA A 5 5.38 14.04 -9.30
C ALA A 5 6.46 12.96 -9.34
N GLN A 6 6.50 12.11 -8.30
CA GLN A 6 7.42 10.97 -8.25
C GLN A 6 6.86 9.77 -9.02
N ILE A 7 5.54 9.56 -8.94
CA ILE A 7 4.85 8.54 -9.72
C ILE A 7 3.88 9.26 -10.65
N VAL A 8 3.95 8.94 -11.94
CA VAL A 8 3.02 9.43 -12.96
C VAL A 8 2.37 8.23 -13.63
N ILE A 9 1.07 8.13 -13.53
CA ILE A 9 0.23 7.15 -14.21
C ILE A 9 -0.57 7.92 -15.24
N ASP A 10 -0.45 7.57 -16.52
CA ASP A 10 -1.03 8.31 -17.63
C ASP A 10 -1.82 7.37 -18.54
N GLY A 11 -3.15 7.48 -18.53
CA GLY A 11 -4.08 6.76 -19.40
C GLY A 11 -3.97 5.24 -19.35
N VAL A 12 -3.63 4.66 -18.18
CA VAL A 12 -3.37 3.22 -18.06
C VAL A 12 -4.65 2.42 -18.11
N SER A 13 -4.70 1.46 -19.05
CA SER A 13 -5.73 0.43 -19.13
C SER A 13 -5.10 -0.95 -19.02
N HIS A 14 -5.82 -1.91 -18.40
CA HIS A 14 -5.34 -3.27 -18.24
C HIS A 14 -6.45 -4.29 -18.47
N LEU A 15 -6.22 -5.21 -19.38
CA LEU A 15 -7.14 -6.27 -19.79
C LEU A 15 -6.57 -7.63 -19.37
N TYR A 16 -7.24 -8.33 -18.47
CA TYR A 16 -6.92 -9.73 -18.20
C TYR A 16 -7.46 -10.64 -19.30
N ARG A 17 -6.58 -11.48 -19.86
CA ARG A 17 -6.89 -12.49 -20.88
C ARG A 17 -6.63 -13.89 -20.32
N PRO A 18 -7.59 -14.48 -19.56
CA PRO A 18 -7.40 -15.81 -19.02
C PRO A 18 -7.36 -16.84 -20.16
N PRO A 19 -6.58 -17.95 -20.05
CA PRO A 19 -6.53 -19.00 -21.06
C PRO A 19 -7.89 -19.65 -21.36
N ARG A 20 -8.79 -19.61 -20.39
CA ARG A 20 -10.20 -20.03 -20.49
C ARG A 20 -11.07 -19.00 -19.79
N GLY A 21 -12.13 -18.54 -20.44
CA GLY A 21 -13.07 -17.56 -19.91
C GLY A 21 -13.14 -16.27 -20.74
N ARG A 22 -13.88 -15.30 -20.22
CA ARG A 22 -14.04 -13.99 -20.88
C ARG A 22 -12.90 -13.04 -20.49
N GLU A 23 -12.49 -12.22 -21.45
CA GLU A 23 -11.60 -11.09 -21.16
C GLU A 23 -12.24 -10.14 -20.14
N VAL A 24 -11.42 -9.61 -19.27
CA VAL A 24 -11.88 -8.73 -18.19
C VAL A 24 -11.09 -7.44 -18.20
N LEU A 25 -11.73 -6.35 -18.63
CA LEU A 25 -11.17 -5.02 -18.48
C LEU A 25 -11.17 -4.64 -16.99
N ALA A 26 -9.98 -4.68 -16.38
CA ALA A 26 -9.81 -4.41 -14.97
C ALA A 26 -9.66 -2.90 -14.70
N LEU A 27 -8.86 -2.21 -15.52
CA LEU A 27 -8.60 -0.78 -15.45
C LEU A 27 -8.89 -0.14 -16.81
N ASP A 28 -9.41 1.08 -16.80
CA ASP A 28 -9.75 1.83 -17.98
C ASP A 28 -9.35 3.31 -17.84
N GLN A 29 -8.36 3.74 -18.62
CA GLN A 29 -7.86 5.11 -18.72
C GLN A 29 -7.53 5.73 -17.34
N VAL A 30 -6.85 4.99 -16.48
CA VAL A 30 -6.47 5.46 -15.15
C VAL A 30 -5.32 6.44 -15.26
N SER A 31 -5.52 7.66 -14.71
CA SER A 31 -4.47 8.68 -14.58
C SER A 31 -4.40 9.16 -13.14
N LEU A 32 -3.18 9.22 -12.59
CA LEU A 32 -2.91 9.66 -11.22
C LEU A 32 -1.45 10.14 -11.12
N GLU A 33 -1.26 11.28 -10.48
CA GLU A 33 0.06 11.77 -10.10
C GLU A 33 0.23 11.70 -8.58
N VAL A 34 1.41 11.25 -8.14
CA VAL A 34 1.76 11.17 -6.72
C VAL A 34 3.06 11.92 -6.50
N ALA A 35 3.04 12.87 -5.58
CA ALA A 35 4.21 13.67 -5.24
C ALA A 35 5.24 12.86 -4.42
N ASN A 36 6.48 13.35 -4.39
CA ASN A 36 7.50 12.77 -3.53
C ASN A 36 7.10 12.86 -2.05
N ARG A 37 7.24 11.78 -1.31
CA ARG A 37 6.88 11.64 0.10
C ARG A 37 5.39 11.86 0.40
N GLU A 38 4.54 11.66 -0.57
CA GLU A 38 3.10 11.71 -0.40
C GLU A 38 2.54 10.33 -0.07
N PHE A 39 1.56 10.29 0.81
CA PHE A 39 0.81 9.08 1.15
C PHE A 39 -0.54 9.12 0.44
N VAL A 40 -0.73 8.30 -0.59
CA VAL A 40 -1.99 8.21 -1.34
C VAL A 40 -2.67 6.87 -1.09
N ALA A 41 -3.93 6.90 -0.65
CA ALA A 41 -4.77 5.71 -0.55
C ALA A 41 -5.57 5.49 -1.84
N LEU A 42 -5.59 4.26 -2.33
CA LEU A 42 -6.50 3.79 -3.38
C LEU A 42 -7.69 3.09 -2.71
N LEU A 43 -8.87 3.67 -2.83
CA LEU A 43 -10.07 3.21 -2.18
C LEU A 43 -11.16 2.89 -3.21
N GLY A 44 -11.93 1.83 -3.00
CA GLY A 44 -13.03 1.45 -3.90
C GLY A 44 -13.54 0.05 -3.65
N PRO A 45 -14.62 -0.38 -4.32
CA PRO A 45 -15.23 -1.69 -4.11
C PRO A 45 -14.29 -2.84 -4.45
N SER A 46 -14.56 -4.03 -3.88
CA SER A 46 -13.78 -5.23 -4.17
C SER A 46 -13.83 -5.58 -5.66
N GLY A 47 -12.67 -5.88 -6.24
CA GLY A 47 -12.53 -6.24 -7.65
C GLY A 47 -12.56 -5.07 -8.63
N CYS A 48 -12.46 -3.82 -8.18
CA CYS A 48 -12.40 -2.64 -9.07
C CYS A 48 -11.02 -2.38 -9.68
N GLY A 49 -9.97 -3.16 -9.33
CA GLY A 49 -8.65 -3.03 -9.97
C GLY A 49 -7.58 -2.37 -9.11
N LYS A 50 -7.80 -2.10 -7.81
CA LYS A 50 -6.80 -1.47 -6.90
C LYS A 50 -5.47 -2.22 -6.87
N SER A 51 -5.51 -3.52 -6.57
CA SER A 51 -4.32 -4.37 -6.55
C SER A 51 -3.68 -4.50 -7.94
N THR A 52 -4.49 -4.51 -9.02
CA THR A 52 -3.98 -4.49 -10.39
C THR A 52 -3.16 -3.24 -10.65
N LEU A 53 -3.68 -2.06 -10.28
CA LEU A 53 -2.94 -0.80 -10.42
C LEU A 53 -1.66 -0.81 -9.59
N LEU A 54 -1.74 -1.30 -8.35
CA LEU A 54 -0.57 -1.43 -7.47
C LEU A 54 0.52 -2.32 -8.10
N TYR A 55 0.13 -3.46 -8.69
CA TYR A 55 1.08 -4.39 -9.31
C TYR A 55 1.67 -3.85 -10.62
N LEU A 56 0.93 -3.06 -11.38
CA LEU A 56 1.45 -2.32 -12.53
C LEU A 56 2.50 -1.28 -12.11
N ILE A 57 2.24 -0.50 -11.04
CA ILE A 57 3.21 0.45 -10.46
C ILE A 57 4.45 -0.31 -9.95
N GLY A 58 4.26 -1.47 -9.32
CA GLY A 58 5.34 -2.33 -8.85
C GLY A 58 6.16 -3.01 -9.94
N GLY A 59 5.66 -3.00 -11.19
CA GLY A 59 6.29 -3.70 -12.32
C GLY A 59 6.09 -5.22 -12.31
N PHE A 60 5.15 -5.73 -11.52
CA PHE A 60 4.79 -7.17 -11.49
C PHE A 60 3.85 -7.55 -12.65
N LEU A 61 3.18 -6.57 -13.24
CA LEU A 61 2.38 -6.70 -14.45
C LEU A 61 2.92 -5.74 -15.51
N PRO A 62 2.93 -6.13 -16.80
CA PRO A 62 3.34 -5.25 -17.88
C PRO A 62 2.28 -4.16 -18.13
N VAL A 63 2.73 -2.94 -18.43
CA VAL A 63 1.86 -1.85 -18.89
C VAL A 63 1.67 -1.99 -20.40
N GLU A 64 0.49 -2.43 -20.83
CA GLU A 64 0.16 -2.63 -22.27
C GLU A 64 -0.41 -1.36 -22.91
N THR A 65 -1.15 -0.56 -22.14
CA THR A 65 -1.79 0.67 -22.62
C THR A 65 -1.57 1.79 -21.62
N GLY A 66 -1.21 2.96 -22.12
CA GLY A 66 -0.81 4.10 -21.30
C GLY A 66 0.65 4.02 -20.86
N ALA A 67 1.00 4.75 -19.80
CA ALA A 67 2.37 4.76 -19.27
C ALA A 67 2.37 4.89 -17.75
N ILE A 68 3.34 4.23 -17.09
CA ILE A 68 3.68 4.47 -15.69
C ILE A 68 5.15 4.87 -15.60
N LYS A 69 5.42 6.00 -14.96
CA LYS A 69 6.77 6.49 -14.73
C LYS A 69 7.02 6.67 -13.24
N VAL A 70 8.23 6.32 -12.82
CA VAL A 70 8.76 6.54 -11.46
C VAL A 70 10.04 7.35 -11.60
N ASP A 71 10.14 8.49 -10.89
CA ASP A 71 11.24 9.44 -11.03
C ASP A 71 11.54 9.77 -12.51
N GLY A 72 10.49 9.94 -13.33
CA GLY A 72 10.56 10.22 -14.77
C GLY A 72 10.92 9.03 -15.68
N LYS A 73 11.25 7.86 -15.13
CA LYS A 73 11.62 6.64 -15.87
C LYS A 73 10.43 5.69 -15.99
N ALA A 74 10.22 5.13 -17.19
CA ALA A 74 9.19 4.13 -17.40
C ALA A 74 9.42 2.87 -16.54
N VAL A 75 8.34 2.32 -15.98
CA VAL A 75 8.38 1.07 -15.22
C VAL A 75 8.47 -0.09 -16.20
N ALA A 76 9.62 -0.76 -16.24
CA ALA A 76 9.88 -1.93 -17.10
C ALA A 76 9.78 -3.28 -16.35
N GLY A 77 9.78 -3.24 -15.01
CA GLY A 77 9.73 -4.43 -14.14
C GLY A 77 9.91 -4.07 -12.68
N PRO A 78 9.96 -5.08 -11.78
CA PRO A 78 10.27 -4.86 -10.36
C PRO A 78 11.66 -4.22 -10.19
N GLY A 79 11.78 -3.34 -9.22
CA GLY A 79 13.03 -2.64 -8.94
C GLY A 79 13.26 -2.39 -7.46
N PRO A 80 14.52 -2.16 -7.03
CA PRO A 80 14.86 -1.90 -5.62
C PRO A 80 14.36 -0.54 -5.12
N ASP A 81 13.94 0.34 -6.01
CA ASP A 81 13.32 1.64 -5.71
C ASP A 81 11.90 1.51 -5.16
N ARG A 82 11.26 0.36 -5.35
CA ARG A 82 9.89 0.07 -4.94
C ARG A 82 9.81 -1.15 -4.03
N GLY A 83 9.30 -0.96 -2.81
CA GLY A 83 9.00 -2.04 -1.88
C GLY A 83 7.52 -2.40 -1.89
N ILE A 84 7.18 -3.67 -1.76
CA ILE A 84 5.79 -4.11 -1.68
C ILE A 84 5.52 -4.86 -0.38
N VAL A 85 4.40 -4.54 0.26
CA VAL A 85 3.81 -5.28 1.39
C VAL A 85 2.51 -5.89 0.90
N PHE A 86 2.48 -7.21 0.83
CA PHE A 86 1.34 -7.98 0.34
C PHE A 86 0.30 -8.23 1.44
N GLN A 87 -0.95 -8.44 1.06
CA GLN A 87 -2.06 -8.76 1.95
C GLN A 87 -1.78 -10.01 2.81
N HIS A 88 -1.12 -11.02 2.27
CA HIS A 88 -0.80 -12.28 2.95
C HIS A 88 0.62 -12.32 3.53
N PHE A 89 1.18 -11.16 3.95
CA PHE A 89 2.51 -10.98 4.56
C PHE A 89 3.67 -11.46 3.69
N ALA A 90 3.53 -12.53 2.91
CA ALA A 90 4.53 -13.14 2.03
C ALA A 90 5.89 -13.33 2.72
N LEU A 91 5.91 -13.69 4.01
CA LEU A 91 7.13 -14.00 4.74
C LEU A 91 7.70 -15.35 4.27
N PHE A 92 9.02 -15.47 4.29
CA PHE A 92 9.71 -16.75 4.09
C PHE A 92 9.47 -17.66 5.31
N PRO A 93 8.69 -18.73 5.21
CA PRO A 93 8.30 -19.53 6.36
C PRO A 93 9.47 -20.27 7.02
N TRP A 94 10.56 -20.48 6.29
CA TRP A 94 11.80 -21.12 6.75
C TRP A 94 12.84 -20.13 7.30
N LYS A 95 12.53 -18.83 7.35
CA LYS A 95 13.40 -17.81 7.93
C LYS A 95 12.75 -17.23 9.19
N THR A 96 13.56 -16.90 10.17
CA THR A 96 13.15 -16.19 11.38
C THR A 96 12.75 -14.74 11.05
N VAL A 97 12.29 -13.97 12.04
CA VAL A 97 12.05 -12.51 11.90
C VAL A 97 13.33 -11.84 11.39
N ARG A 98 14.46 -12.05 12.08
CA ARG A 98 15.78 -11.55 11.67
C ARG A 98 16.12 -11.97 10.24
N GLY A 99 15.98 -13.24 9.93
CA GLY A 99 16.30 -13.78 8.60
C GLY A 99 15.41 -13.24 7.48
N ASN A 100 14.14 -12.92 7.75
CA ASN A 100 13.25 -12.27 6.79
C ASN A 100 13.70 -10.85 6.46
N ILE A 101 14.07 -10.07 7.47
CA ILE A 101 14.52 -8.68 7.30
C ILE A 101 15.88 -8.63 6.63
N LEU A 102 16.81 -9.48 7.08
CA LEU A 102 18.20 -9.55 6.59
C LEU A 102 18.28 -9.91 5.11
N TYR A 103 17.35 -10.74 4.61
CA TYR A 103 17.37 -11.25 3.23
C TYR A 103 17.48 -10.16 2.15
N GLY A 104 16.73 -9.07 2.29
CA GLY A 104 16.77 -7.97 1.34
C GLY A 104 18.13 -7.27 1.33
N LEU A 105 18.71 -7.05 2.51
CA LEU A 105 20.00 -6.41 2.70
C LEU A 105 21.16 -7.27 2.16
N GLU A 106 21.07 -8.59 2.31
CA GLU A 106 22.02 -9.53 1.71
C GLU A 106 22.05 -9.42 0.18
N ARG A 107 20.87 -9.28 -0.45
CA ARG A 107 20.75 -9.16 -1.91
C ARG A 107 21.27 -7.84 -2.44
N GLN A 108 21.30 -6.78 -1.61
CA GLN A 108 21.92 -5.49 -1.95
C GLN A 108 23.45 -5.52 -1.83
N GLY A 109 24.07 -6.60 -1.36
CA GLY A 109 25.51 -6.69 -1.18
C GLY A 109 26.05 -5.87 0.01
N MET A 110 25.17 -5.49 0.95
CA MET A 110 25.53 -4.72 2.13
C MET A 110 26.53 -5.51 3.00
N PRO A 111 27.59 -4.87 3.55
CA PRO A 111 28.55 -5.51 4.45
C PRO A 111 27.85 -6.15 5.66
N LYS A 112 28.39 -7.29 6.14
CA LYS A 112 27.77 -8.10 7.19
C LYS A 112 27.44 -7.30 8.44
N GLU A 113 28.37 -6.51 8.93
CA GLU A 113 28.22 -5.72 10.15
C GLU A 113 27.13 -4.66 9.99
N GLU A 114 27.10 -3.95 8.85
CA GLU A 114 26.10 -2.93 8.57
C GLU A 114 24.68 -3.52 8.43
N ARG A 115 24.53 -4.64 7.73
CA ARG A 115 23.21 -5.29 7.58
C ARG A 115 22.68 -5.86 8.88
N GLU A 116 23.54 -6.43 9.75
CA GLU A 116 23.13 -6.88 11.07
C GLU A 116 22.66 -5.73 11.94
N LYS A 117 23.42 -4.62 11.99
CA LYS A 117 23.02 -3.40 12.69
C LYS A 117 21.69 -2.88 12.20
N ARG A 118 21.53 -2.74 10.88
CA ARG A 118 20.30 -2.26 10.26
C ARG A 118 19.11 -3.19 10.52
N THR A 119 19.33 -4.50 10.46
CA THR A 119 18.30 -5.49 10.80
C THR A 119 17.80 -5.29 12.24
N GLN A 120 18.71 -5.11 13.18
CA GLN A 120 18.37 -4.87 14.59
C GLN A 120 17.58 -3.56 14.77
N GLU A 121 18.01 -2.47 14.11
CA GLU A 121 17.29 -1.18 14.12
C GLU A 121 15.83 -1.33 13.64
N PHE A 122 15.59 -2.12 12.59
CA PHE A 122 14.22 -2.35 12.10
C PHE A 122 13.40 -3.28 12.98
N ILE A 123 14.02 -4.27 13.64
CA ILE A 123 13.35 -5.11 14.64
C ILE A 123 12.86 -4.25 15.81
N GLU A 124 13.70 -3.37 16.29
CA GLU A 124 13.36 -2.42 17.37
C GLU A 124 12.29 -1.41 16.93
N LEU A 125 12.42 -0.86 15.71
CA LEU A 125 11.48 0.10 15.15
C LEU A 125 10.05 -0.44 15.11
N VAL A 126 9.89 -1.74 14.78
CA VAL A 126 8.57 -2.40 14.69
C VAL A 126 8.17 -3.12 15.98
N GLY A 127 8.91 -2.96 17.06
CA GLY A 127 8.60 -3.54 18.37
C GLY A 127 8.57 -5.07 18.38
N LEU A 128 9.55 -5.70 17.74
CA LEU A 128 9.71 -7.16 17.71
C LEU A 128 10.94 -7.65 18.50
N HIS A 129 11.44 -6.83 19.42
CA HIS A 129 12.49 -7.22 20.35
C HIS A 129 12.08 -8.47 21.16
N GLY A 130 13.00 -9.47 21.26
CA GLY A 130 12.74 -10.77 21.89
C GLY A 130 12.10 -11.82 20.97
N PHE A 131 11.77 -11.47 19.72
CA PHE A 131 11.20 -12.37 18.71
C PHE A 131 12.09 -12.55 17.48
N GLU A 132 13.34 -12.13 17.57
CA GLU A 132 14.31 -12.10 16.46
C GLU A 132 14.47 -13.48 15.81
N ASP A 133 14.51 -14.52 16.61
CA ASP A 133 14.74 -15.91 16.19
C ASP A 133 13.44 -16.71 16.01
N SER A 134 12.27 -16.07 16.17
CA SER A 134 10.98 -16.72 15.96
C SER A 134 10.66 -16.86 14.47
N TYR A 135 10.11 -18.01 14.09
CA TYR A 135 9.62 -18.29 12.75
C TYR A 135 8.20 -17.74 12.54
N PRO A 136 7.77 -17.48 11.29
CA PRO A 136 6.42 -16.97 11.01
C PRO A 136 5.29 -17.81 11.62
N SER A 137 5.45 -19.11 11.76
CA SER A 137 4.46 -20.01 12.41
C SER A 137 4.24 -19.72 13.90
N GLN A 138 5.20 -19.06 14.55
CA GLN A 138 5.19 -18.74 15.98
C GLN A 138 4.68 -17.31 16.25
N LEU A 139 4.39 -16.54 15.20
CA LEU A 139 4.01 -15.12 15.30
C LEU A 139 2.49 -14.92 15.18
N SER A 140 1.96 -13.95 15.92
CA SER A 140 0.60 -13.45 15.69
C SER A 140 0.48 -12.76 14.32
N GLY A 141 -0.76 -12.52 13.85
CA GLY A 141 -1.01 -11.79 12.60
C GLY A 141 -0.35 -10.41 12.58
N GLY A 142 -0.47 -9.64 13.66
CA GLY A 142 0.17 -8.32 13.79
C GLY A 142 1.70 -8.39 13.78
N MET A 143 2.29 -9.41 14.42
CA MET A 143 3.75 -9.61 14.38
C MET A 143 4.25 -9.98 12.98
N LYS A 144 3.52 -10.84 12.26
CA LYS A 144 3.80 -11.15 10.85
C LYS A 144 3.77 -9.90 9.99
N GLN A 145 2.75 -9.05 10.18
CA GLN A 145 2.61 -7.80 9.45
C GLN A 145 3.78 -6.85 9.75
N ARG A 146 4.14 -6.67 11.02
CA ARG A 146 5.29 -5.86 11.44
C ARG A 146 6.60 -6.38 10.83
N THR A 147 6.79 -7.68 10.79
CA THR A 147 7.94 -8.32 10.13
C THR A 147 7.96 -8.01 8.62
N ALA A 148 6.82 -8.09 7.93
CA ALA A 148 6.72 -7.79 6.50
C ALA A 148 7.02 -6.31 6.19
N ILE A 149 6.52 -5.39 7.03
CA ILE A 149 6.82 -3.95 6.93
C ILE A 149 8.32 -3.71 7.17
N ALA A 150 8.89 -4.25 8.25
CA ALA A 150 10.32 -4.12 8.57
C ALA A 150 11.20 -4.66 7.44
N ARG A 151 10.91 -5.85 6.91
CA ARG A 151 11.60 -6.43 5.76
C ARG A 151 11.59 -5.49 4.55
N THR A 152 10.43 -4.88 4.27
CA THR A 152 10.28 -4.01 3.11
C THR A 152 10.98 -2.68 3.31
N LEU A 153 10.94 -2.10 4.50
CA LEU A 153 11.59 -0.83 4.80
C LEU A 153 13.11 -0.96 4.96
N ALA A 154 13.61 -2.11 5.39
CA ALA A 154 15.02 -2.32 5.68
C ALA A 154 15.93 -2.06 4.47
N PHE A 155 15.50 -2.37 3.25
CA PHE A 155 16.28 -2.10 2.05
C PHE A 155 16.07 -0.68 1.46
N ASP A 156 15.40 0.20 2.21
CA ASP A 156 15.28 1.63 1.95
C ASP A 156 14.66 2.00 0.58
N PRO A 157 13.50 1.44 0.22
CA PRO A 157 12.84 1.78 -1.04
C PRO A 157 12.41 3.25 -1.02
N LYS A 158 12.38 3.90 -2.19
CA LYS A 158 11.83 5.26 -2.34
C LYS A 158 10.30 5.25 -2.27
N ILE A 159 9.68 4.19 -2.77
CA ILE A 159 8.24 4.01 -2.87
C ILE A 159 7.82 2.75 -2.13
N LEU A 160 6.77 2.87 -1.34
CA LEU A 160 6.17 1.77 -0.60
C LEU A 160 4.77 1.48 -1.16
N LEU A 161 4.58 0.28 -1.65
CA LEU A 161 3.32 -0.22 -2.17
C LEU A 161 2.71 -1.17 -1.15
N MET A 162 1.48 -0.92 -0.72
CA MET A 162 0.80 -1.73 0.30
C MET A 162 -0.56 -2.22 -0.21
N ASP A 163 -0.73 -3.53 -0.30
CA ASP A 163 -1.97 -4.17 -0.76
C ASP A 163 -2.77 -4.69 0.43
N GLU A 164 -3.78 -3.94 0.89
CA GLU A 164 -4.65 -4.25 2.04
C GLU A 164 -3.87 -4.80 3.26
N PRO A 165 -2.82 -4.11 3.72
CA PRO A 165 -1.86 -4.70 4.67
C PRO A 165 -2.49 -5.08 6.01
N PHE A 166 -3.64 -4.53 6.37
CA PHE A 166 -4.30 -4.79 7.65
C PHE A 166 -5.58 -5.62 7.53
N GLY A 167 -5.92 -6.09 6.32
CA GLY A 167 -7.16 -6.84 6.06
C GLY A 167 -7.29 -8.15 6.83
N ALA A 168 -6.17 -8.79 7.18
CA ALA A 168 -6.16 -10.07 7.92
C ALA A 168 -6.10 -9.89 9.46
N LEU A 169 -6.11 -8.64 9.97
CA LEU A 169 -6.00 -8.35 11.40
C LEU A 169 -7.38 -8.12 12.05
N ASP A 170 -7.50 -8.51 13.31
CA ASP A 170 -8.64 -8.12 14.14
C ASP A 170 -8.67 -6.60 14.38
N ALA A 171 -9.81 -6.06 14.80
CA ALA A 171 -10.04 -4.62 14.90
C ALA A 171 -9.08 -3.90 15.88
N GLN A 172 -8.73 -4.53 17.01
CA GLN A 172 -7.84 -3.92 18.00
C GLN A 172 -6.40 -3.89 17.49
N THR A 173 -5.91 -5.02 16.97
CA THR A 173 -4.58 -5.12 16.38
C THR A 173 -4.44 -4.18 15.18
N ARG A 174 -5.48 -4.04 14.35
CA ARG A 174 -5.51 -3.13 13.20
C ARG A 174 -5.29 -1.69 13.62
N GLY A 175 -6.05 -1.18 14.61
CA GLY A 175 -5.90 0.20 15.10
C GLY A 175 -4.49 0.49 15.62
N LEU A 176 -3.90 -0.44 16.38
CA LEU A 176 -2.52 -0.33 16.85
C LEU A 176 -1.53 -0.27 15.68
N MET A 177 -1.73 -1.14 14.67
CA MET A 177 -0.84 -1.21 13.50
C MET A 177 -0.93 0.01 12.59
N GLN A 178 -2.10 0.60 12.44
CA GLN A 178 -2.29 1.87 11.71
C GLN A 178 -1.52 3.00 12.38
N GLY A 179 -1.64 3.15 13.69
CA GLY A 179 -0.87 4.14 14.46
C GLY A 179 0.64 3.92 14.35
N GLU A 180 1.09 2.67 14.39
CA GLU A 180 2.49 2.31 14.23
C GLU A 180 3.02 2.63 12.83
N LEU A 181 2.28 2.27 11.77
CA LEU A 181 2.63 2.62 10.40
C LEU A 181 2.77 4.14 10.22
N LEU A 182 1.83 4.90 10.76
CA LEU A 182 1.87 6.36 10.69
C LEU A 182 3.11 6.93 11.38
N ARG A 183 3.47 6.42 12.57
CA ARG A 183 4.70 6.81 13.29
C ARG A 183 5.97 6.45 12.50
N ILE A 184 6.03 5.26 11.90
CA ILE A 184 7.15 4.83 11.06
C ILE A 184 7.27 5.75 9.86
N TRP A 185 6.16 6.04 9.18
CA TRP A 185 6.14 6.91 8.01
C TRP A 185 6.57 8.36 8.36
N GLN A 186 6.12 8.90 9.48
CA GLN A 186 6.52 10.23 9.95
C GLN A 186 8.04 10.34 10.24
N ARG A 187 8.65 9.25 10.74
CA ARG A 187 10.10 9.20 11.01
C ARG A 187 10.95 9.01 9.74
N THR A 188 10.43 8.26 8.80
CA THR A 188 11.10 7.91 7.53
C THR A 188 10.17 8.13 6.34
N PRO A 189 9.88 9.40 5.98
CA PRO A 189 8.89 9.69 4.95
C PRO A 189 9.25 9.07 3.61
N LYS A 190 8.37 8.22 3.10
CA LYS A 190 8.43 7.57 1.78
C LYS A 190 7.20 7.94 1.00
N THR A 191 7.25 7.84 -0.33
CA THR A 191 6.04 7.88 -1.14
C THR A 191 5.30 6.57 -0.99
N VAL A 192 4.01 6.64 -0.66
CA VAL A 192 3.20 5.46 -0.35
C VAL A 192 1.98 5.40 -1.25
N ILE A 193 1.75 4.24 -1.86
CA ILE A 193 0.47 3.84 -2.44
C ILE A 193 -0.12 2.75 -1.55
N PHE A 194 -1.26 3.04 -0.98
CA PHE A 194 -1.91 2.20 0.02
C PHE A 194 -3.29 1.76 -0.48
N VAL A 195 -3.44 0.49 -0.73
CA VAL A 195 -4.74 -0.10 -1.13
C VAL A 195 -5.52 -0.49 0.11
N THR A 196 -6.75 -0.04 0.19
CA THR A 196 -7.70 -0.44 1.23
C THR A 196 -9.15 -0.42 0.72
N HIS A 197 -10.04 -1.06 1.47
CA HIS A 197 -11.49 -0.94 1.32
C HIS A 197 -12.14 -0.24 2.51
N ASP A 198 -11.36 0.15 3.52
CA ASP A 198 -11.80 0.84 4.73
C ASP A 198 -11.62 2.35 4.59
N VAL A 199 -12.73 3.10 4.67
CA VAL A 199 -12.75 4.56 4.51
C VAL A 199 -12.02 5.25 5.65
N GLN A 200 -12.23 4.81 6.90
CA GLN A 200 -11.59 5.41 8.06
C GLN A 200 -10.07 5.25 8.01
N GLU A 201 -9.61 4.06 7.61
CA GLU A 201 -8.20 3.77 7.40
C GLU A 201 -7.58 4.69 6.34
N ALA A 202 -8.23 4.85 5.18
CA ALA A 202 -7.77 5.72 4.11
C ALA A 202 -7.65 7.18 4.57
N VAL A 203 -8.66 7.71 5.27
CA VAL A 203 -8.67 9.08 5.79
C VAL A 203 -7.62 9.27 6.90
N TYR A 204 -7.45 8.27 7.77
CA TYR A 204 -6.50 8.33 8.87
C TYR A 204 -5.04 8.35 8.39
N LEU A 205 -4.70 7.54 7.39
CA LEU A 205 -3.32 7.35 6.97
C LEU A 205 -2.89 8.31 5.85
N ALA A 206 -3.75 8.52 4.84
CA ALA A 206 -3.33 9.16 3.60
C ALA A 206 -3.39 10.69 3.64
N ASP A 207 -2.58 11.33 2.80
CA ASP A 207 -2.68 12.75 2.46
C ASP A 207 -3.79 13.00 1.44
N ARG A 208 -3.98 12.06 0.51
CA ARG A 208 -5.05 12.06 -0.49
C ARG A 208 -5.64 10.66 -0.63
N VAL A 209 -6.94 10.62 -0.87
CA VAL A 209 -7.69 9.39 -1.17
C VAL A 209 -8.18 9.45 -2.61
N ALA A 210 -7.66 8.55 -3.44
CA ALA A 210 -8.11 8.33 -4.80
C ALA A 210 -9.24 7.29 -4.79
N VAL A 211 -10.47 7.73 -4.99
CA VAL A 211 -11.66 6.88 -5.05
C VAL A 211 -11.79 6.28 -6.44
N MET A 212 -11.81 4.95 -6.52
CA MET A 212 -11.96 4.21 -7.78
C MET A 212 -13.41 3.80 -8.02
N SER A 213 -13.83 3.86 -9.29
CA SER A 213 -15.13 3.37 -9.74
C SER A 213 -15.24 1.86 -9.62
N ALA A 214 -16.47 1.33 -9.72
CA ALA A 214 -16.70 -0.08 -10.02
C ALA A 214 -16.00 -0.47 -11.33
N ARG A 215 -15.81 -1.80 -11.55
CA ARG A 215 -15.16 -2.33 -12.75
C ARG A 215 -15.88 -1.90 -14.04
N PRO A 216 -15.13 -1.44 -15.08
CA PRO A 216 -13.69 -1.23 -15.09
C PRO A 216 -13.27 -0.08 -14.18
N GLY A 217 -12.14 -0.27 -13.45
CA GLY A 217 -11.67 0.72 -12.50
C GLY A 217 -11.13 1.97 -13.19
N ARG A 218 -11.64 3.12 -12.77
CA ARG A 218 -11.19 4.47 -13.15
C ARG A 218 -11.01 5.29 -11.89
N ILE A 219 -10.20 6.33 -11.89
CA ILE A 219 -10.20 7.32 -10.81
C ILE A 219 -11.47 8.17 -10.96
N LYS A 220 -12.42 8.02 -10.01
CA LYS A 220 -13.65 8.80 -9.96
C LYS A 220 -13.39 10.21 -9.45
N THR A 221 -12.65 10.31 -8.37
CA THR A 221 -12.26 11.57 -7.73
C THR A 221 -11.08 11.37 -6.81
N ILE A 222 -10.41 12.47 -6.48
CA ILE A 222 -9.32 12.50 -5.50
C ILE A 222 -9.72 13.49 -4.42
N VAL A 223 -9.74 13.03 -3.17
CA VAL A 223 -10.13 13.85 -2.01
C VAL A 223 -8.88 14.13 -1.17
N ASP A 224 -8.65 15.39 -0.85
CA ASP A 224 -7.58 15.81 0.06
C ASP A 224 -7.99 15.50 1.50
N THR A 225 -7.10 14.79 2.20
CA THR A 225 -7.27 14.40 3.60
C THR A 225 -6.13 14.92 4.48
N LYS A 226 -5.41 15.95 3.99
CA LYS A 226 -4.37 16.63 4.75
C LYS A 226 -4.98 17.48 5.86
N PHE A 227 -5.05 16.94 7.03
CA PHE A 227 -5.30 17.68 8.27
C PHE A 227 -4.35 17.16 9.35
N ARG A 228 -4.28 17.88 10.47
CA ARG A 228 -3.42 17.48 11.56
C ARG A 228 -3.88 16.14 12.13
N LYS A 229 -3.04 15.09 12.01
CA LYS A 229 -3.34 13.70 12.41
C LYS A 229 -2.63 13.30 13.70
N ASP A 230 -2.30 14.27 14.54
CA ASP A 230 -1.60 14.06 15.79
C ASP A 230 -2.59 14.12 16.96
N GLY A 231 -2.64 13.05 17.72
CA GLY A 231 -3.41 12.92 18.96
C GLY A 231 -4.39 11.75 18.99
N ASP A 232 -4.65 11.26 20.19
CA ASP A 232 -5.52 10.09 20.44
C ASP A 232 -7.00 10.35 20.12
N ASN A 233 -7.37 11.59 19.80
CA ASN A 233 -8.76 12.03 19.61
C ASN A 233 -9.13 12.32 18.15
N ILE A 234 -8.25 12.05 17.18
CA ILE A 234 -8.49 12.36 15.76
C ILE A 234 -9.85 11.84 15.26
N PHE A 235 -10.24 10.62 15.67
CA PHE A 235 -11.51 9.99 15.29
C PHE A 235 -12.76 10.73 15.80
N LYS A 236 -12.60 11.70 16.73
CA LYS A 236 -13.66 12.55 17.26
C LYS A 236 -13.64 13.95 16.66
N GLU A 237 -12.61 14.27 15.87
CA GLU A 237 -12.51 15.58 15.25
C GLU A 237 -13.53 15.73 14.14
N LYS A 238 -14.21 16.88 14.12
CA LYS A 238 -15.24 17.20 13.11
C LYS A 238 -14.71 17.06 11.68
N ALA A 239 -13.51 17.57 11.42
CA ALA A 239 -12.88 17.50 10.09
C ALA A 239 -12.65 16.05 9.64
N PHE A 240 -12.26 15.14 10.55
CA PHE A 240 -12.10 13.72 10.26
C PHE A 240 -13.45 13.08 9.91
N ILE A 241 -14.47 13.31 10.75
CA ILE A 241 -15.82 12.74 10.59
C ILE A 241 -16.42 13.20 9.25
N GLU A 242 -16.33 14.49 8.93
CA GLU A 242 -16.83 15.04 7.68
C GLU A 242 -16.14 14.42 6.45
N LYS A 243 -14.82 14.19 6.52
CA LYS A 243 -14.08 13.54 5.42
C LYS A 243 -14.42 12.05 5.27
N VAL A 244 -14.61 11.35 6.36
CA VAL A 244 -15.07 9.97 6.35
C VAL A 244 -16.45 9.88 5.71
N ASP A 245 -17.38 10.76 6.07
CA ASP A 245 -18.75 10.78 5.52
C ASP A 245 -18.73 11.11 4.02
N GLU A 246 -18.00 12.14 3.61
CA GLU A 246 -17.82 12.53 2.21
C GLU A 246 -17.34 11.34 1.35
N ILE A 247 -16.25 10.70 1.77
CA ILE A 247 -15.65 9.60 1.03
C ILE A 247 -16.53 8.34 1.08
N TRP A 248 -17.20 8.09 2.21
CA TRP A 248 -18.12 6.95 2.35
C TRP A 248 -19.27 7.02 1.34
N HIS A 249 -19.86 8.19 1.13
CA HIS A 249 -20.89 8.40 0.12
C HIS A 249 -20.39 8.08 -1.29
N LEU A 250 -19.18 8.56 -1.65
CA LEU A 250 -18.57 8.31 -2.95
C LEU A 250 -18.35 6.81 -3.22
N VAL A 251 -17.85 6.08 -2.20
CA VAL A 251 -17.59 4.63 -2.31
C VAL A 251 -18.89 3.82 -2.34
N ARG A 252 -19.89 4.21 -1.53
CA ARG A 252 -21.20 3.54 -1.50
C ARG A 252 -21.89 3.55 -2.86
N GLU A 253 -21.88 4.69 -3.57
CA GLU A 253 -22.42 4.75 -4.93
C GLU A 253 -21.78 3.72 -5.86
N GLU A 254 -20.46 3.58 -5.80
CA GLU A 254 -19.74 2.62 -6.63
C GLU A 254 -19.95 1.17 -6.19
N ALA A 255 -20.10 0.92 -4.90
CA ALA A 255 -20.44 -0.41 -4.38
C ALA A 255 -21.84 -0.87 -4.87
N ILE A 256 -22.82 0.03 -4.91
CA ILE A 256 -24.17 -0.27 -5.44
C ILE A 256 -24.09 -0.61 -6.93
N LYS A 257 -23.36 0.18 -7.74
CA LYS A 257 -23.14 -0.12 -9.17
C LYS A 257 -22.48 -1.49 -9.38
N ALA A 258 -21.46 -1.81 -8.57
CA ALA A 258 -20.76 -3.09 -8.63
C ALA A 258 -21.69 -4.29 -8.33
N GLN A 259 -22.67 -4.14 -7.45
CA GLN A 259 -23.65 -5.19 -7.16
C GLN A 259 -24.67 -5.38 -8.30
N GLN A 260 -25.07 -4.29 -8.97
CA GLN A 260 -26.00 -4.36 -10.11
C GLN A 260 -25.37 -5.10 -11.29
N VAL A 261 -24.09 -4.84 -11.60
CA VAL A 261 -23.34 -5.54 -12.67
C VAL A 261 -23.20 -7.05 -12.41
N LYS A 262 -23.17 -7.51 -11.16
CA LYS A 262 -23.07 -8.94 -10.81
C LYS A 262 -24.41 -9.70 -10.94
N ARG A 263 -25.55 -8.99 -11.02
CA ARG A 263 -26.90 -9.57 -11.08
C ARG A 263 -27.49 -9.65 -12.51
N GLY A 264 -26.89 -8.97 -13.45
CA GLY A 264 -27.21 -9.02 -14.89
C GLY A 264 -26.17 -9.86 -15.64
#